data_33fe8e26e183a3c54461d02d7278ddca
#
_entry.id   33fe8e26e183a3c54461d02d7278ddca
#
_cell.length_a   1.000
_cell.length_b   1.000
_cell.length_c   1.000
_cell.angle_alpha   90.00
_cell.angle_beta   90.00
_cell.angle_gamma   90.00
#
_symmetry.space_group_name_H-M   'P 1'
#
loop_
_entity.id
_entity.type
_entity.pdbx_description
1 polymer ?
#
loop_
_entity_poly.entity_id
_entity_poly.type
_entity_poly.pdbx_seq_one_letter_code
_entity_poly.pdbx_strand_id
1 'polypeptide(L)' 'MIKLVIVTEQLGKVRERIIKISNTDLQHLMQLNHEETEELIKERYLYKYEELISFEWRIL' A
#
# COMPACT_ATOMS: atom_id res chain seq x y z
N MET A 1 7.64 8.79 -13.20
CA MET A 1 7.54 7.48 -12.51
C MET A 1 6.49 7.55 -11.41
N ILE A 2 5.62 6.56 -11.38
CA ILE A 2 4.48 6.56 -10.47
C ILE A 2 4.92 5.99 -9.13
N LYS A 3 4.49 6.62 -8.05
CA LYS A 3 4.86 6.22 -6.69
C LYS A 3 3.63 5.82 -5.90
N LEU A 4 3.71 4.70 -5.22
CA LEU A 4 2.72 4.27 -4.23
C LEU A 4 3.26 4.65 -2.85
N VAL A 5 2.51 5.47 -2.14
CA VAL A 5 2.88 5.89 -0.79
C VAL A 5 2.01 5.11 0.19
N ILE A 6 2.65 4.40 1.11
CA ILE A 6 1.96 3.63 2.14
C ILE A 6 2.36 4.18 3.50
N VAL A 7 1.38 4.60 4.27
CA VAL A 7 1.59 5.06 5.64
C VAL A 7 1.05 3.99 6.58
N THR A 8 1.91 3.46 7.42
CA THR A 8 1.53 2.40 8.36
C THR A 8 1.61 2.89 9.79
N GLU A 9 0.71 2.42 10.64
CA GLU A 9 0.73 2.66 12.07
C GLU A 9 0.81 1.33 12.80
N GLN A 10 1.84 1.19 13.62
CA GLN A 10 2.09 -0.04 14.36
C GLN A 10 2.63 0.33 15.75
N LEU A 11 1.92 -0.08 16.81
CA LEU A 11 2.34 0.14 18.20
C LEU A 11 2.66 1.61 18.49
N GLY A 12 1.86 2.53 17.96
CA GLY A 12 2.05 3.96 18.15
C GLY A 12 3.12 4.60 17.27
N LYS A 13 3.74 3.83 16.41
CA LYS A 13 4.75 4.34 15.46
C LYS A 13 4.13 4.48 14.08
N VAL A 14 4.34 5.63 13.47
CA VAL A 14 3.90 5.92 12.11
C VAL A 14 5.11 5.89 11.18
N ARG A 15 4.99 5.13 10.09
CA ARG A 15 6.05 5.05 9.08
C ARG A 15 5.46 5.29 7.71
N GLU A 16 6.18 6.02 6.89
CA GLU A 16 5.84 6.25 5.49
C GLU A 16 6.80 5.49 4.60
N ARG A 17 6.27 4.75 3.64
CA ARG A 17 7.07 4.03 2.65
C ARG A 17 6.67 4.51 1.26
N ILE A 18 7.66 4.75 0.43
CA ILE A 18 7.44 5.15 -0.96
C ILE A 18 7.95 4.03 -1.85
N ILE A 19 7.06 3.48 -2.65
CA ILE A 19 7.35 2.36 -3.54
C ILE A 19 7.13 2.81 -4.97
N LYS A 20 8.11 2.59 -5.82
CA LYS A 20 7.97 2.88 -7.25
C LYS A 20 7.22 1.73 -7.92
N ILE A 21 6.17 2.06 -8.64
CA ILE A 21 5.39 1.05 -9.36
C ILE A 21 5.41 1.32 -10.86
N SER A 22 5.28 0.25 -11.65
CA SER A 22 5.21 0.35 -13.09
C SER A 22 3.83 0.81 -13.55
N ASN A 23 3.73 1.27 -14.79
CA ASN A 23 2.43 1.63 -15.38
C ASN A 23 1.49 0.43 -15.41
N THR A 24 2.01 -0.76 -15.63
CA THR A 24 1.21 -1.98 -15.65
C THR A 24 0.59 -2.25 -14.28
N ASP A 25 1.38 -2.12 -13.21
CA ASP A 25 0.89 -2.29 -11.86
C ASP A 25 -0.14 -1.23 -11.50
N LEU A 26 0.09 0.01 -11.91
CA LEU A 26 -0.89 1.08 -11.70
C LEU A 26 -2.22 0.76 -12.36
N GLN A 27 -2.20 0.33 -13.62
CA GLN A 27 -3.41 -0.03 -14.33
C GLN A 27 -4.16 -1.17 -13.64
N HIS A 28 -3.42 -2.14 -13.13
CA HIS A 28 -4.01 -3.24 -12.37
C HIS A 28 -4.71 -2.75 -11.12
N LEU A 29 -4.05 -1.87 -10.35
CA LEU A 29 -4.64 -1.29 -9.13
C LEU A 29 -5.88 -0.47 -9.44
N MET A 30 -5.89 0.27 -10.55
CA MET A 30 -7.04 1.11 -10.94
C MET A 30 -8.28 0.30 -11.34
N GLN A 31 -8.10 -0.96 -11.70
CA GLN A 31 -9.22 -1.84 -12.04
C GLN A 31 -9.87 -2.47 -10.81
N LEU A 32 -9.23 -2.38 -9.66
CA LEU A 32 -9.71 -2.95 -8.41
C LEU A 32 -10.54 -1.92 -7.65
N ASN A 33 -11.50 -2.39 -6.86
CA ASN A 33 -12.18 -1.52 -5.93
C ASN A 33 -11.28 -1.22 -4.73
N HIS A 34 -11.74 -0.35 -3.83
CA HIS A 34 -10.94 0.08 -2.68
C HIS A 34 -10.53 -1.11 -1.79
N GLU A 35 -11.46 -2.00 -1.49
CA GLU A 35 -11.18 -3.17 -0.65
C GLU A 35 -10.18 -4.13 -1.28
N GLU A 36 -10.35 -4.40 -2.57
CA GLU A 36 -9.42 -5.27 -3.30
C GLU A 36 -8.02 -4.68 -3.37
N THR A 37 -7.94 -3.37 -3.56
CA THR A 37 -6.66 -2.66 -3.59
C THR A 37 -5.96 -2.76 -2.23
N GLU A 38 -6.69 -2.58 -1.14
CA GLU A 38 -6.14 -2.73 0.20
C GLU A 38 -5.62 -4.13 0.45
N GLU A 39 -6.37 -5.15 0.06
CA GLU A 39 -5.93 -6.54 0.21
C GLU A 39 -4.66 -6.83 -0.58
N LEU A 40 -4.59 -6.33 -1.81
CA LEU A 40 -3.40 -6.50 -2.64
C LEU A 40 -2.18 -5.86 -2.00
N ILE A 41 -2.34 -4.66 -1.47
CA ILE A 41 -1.24 -3.95 -0.80
C ILE A 41 -0.79 -4.71 0.43
N LYS A 42 -1.71 -5.22 1.24
CA LYS A 42 -1.36 -6.02 2.40
C LYS A 42 -0.56 -7.26 2.01
N GLU A 43 -1.00 -7.99 1.01
CA GLU A 43 -0.34 -9.22 0.59
C GLU A 43 1.05 -8.96 0.00
N ARG A 44 1.19 -7.95 -0.83
CA ARG A 44 2.45 -7.71 -1.56
C ARG A 44 3.47 -6.91 -0.79
N TYR A 45 3.03 -5.92 -0.05
CA TYR A 45 3.94 -4.94 0.55
C TYR A 45 3.97 -4.97 2.07
N LEU A 46 2.91 -5.47 2.70
CA LEU A 46 2.75 -5.41 4.16
C LEU A 46 2.70 -6.78 4.82
N TYR A 47 2.91 -7.85 4.08
CA TYR A 47 2.80 -9.20 4.65
C TYR A 47 3.79 -9.47 5.79
N LYS A 48 4.86 -8.69 5.88
CA LYS A 48 5.85 -8.82 6.96
C LYS A 48 5.46 -8.09 8.25
N TYR A 49 4.38 -7.33 8.23
CA TYR A 49 3.95 -6.50 9.35
C TYR A 49 2.68 -7.08 9.95
N GLU A 50 2.82 -8.22 10.64
CA GLU A 50 1.68 -8.95 11.18
C GLU A 50 0.88 -8.18 12.24
N GLU A 51 1.51 -7.21 12.92
CA GLU A 51 0.90 -6.45 14.00
C GLU A 51 0.45 -5.05 13.56
N LEU A 52 0.13 -4.88 12.28
CA LEU A 52 -0.37 -3.60 11.80
C LEU A 52 -1.71 -3.25 12.42
N ILE A 53 -1.81 -2.06 13.01
CA ILE A 53 -3.05 -1.52 13.54
C ILE A 53 -3.88 -0.93 12.41
N SER A 54 -3.24 -0.13 11.54
CA SER A 54 -3.89 0.46 10.39
C SER A 54 -2.87 0.85 9.34
N PHE A 55 -3.33 1.05 8.11
CA PHE A 55 -2.50 1.63 7.07
C PHE A 55 -3.36 2.47 6.13
N GLU A 56 -2.71 3.43 5.49
CA GLU A 56 -3.30 4.24 4.45
C GLU A 56 -2.40 4.18 3.23
N TRP A 57 -2.96 4.38 2.06
CA TRP A 57 -2.20 4.37 0.82
C TRP A 57 -2.70 5.45 -0.12
N ARG A 58 -1.81 5.94 -0.98
CA ARG A 58 -2.15 6.89 -2.04
C ARG A 58 -1.18 6.74 -3.20
N ILE A 59 -1.61 7.16 -4.36
CA ILE A 59 -0.80 7.12 -5.57
C ILE A 59 -0.43 8.55 -5.94
N LEU A 60 0.86 8.77 -6.13
CA LEU A 60 1.39 10.08 -6.54
C LEU A 60 1.77 10.07 -8.01
#